data_33732e690f7018e468e6fc170fc94bf3
#
_entry.id   33732e690f7018e468e6fc170fc94bf3
#
_cell.length_a   1.000
_cell.length_b   1.000
_cell.length_c   1.000
_cell.angle_alpha   90.00
_cell.angle_beta   90.00
_cell.angle_gamma   90.00
#
_symmetry.space_group_name_H-M   'P 1'
#
loop_
_entity.id
_entity.type
_entity.pdbx_description
1 polymer ?
#
loop_
_entity_poly.entity_id
_entity_poly.type
_entity_poly.pdbx_seq_one_letter_code
_entity_poly.pdbx_strand_id
1 'polypeptide(L)'
;MNSEILKKVNPIYFSAKACLWFLAGAGDSDCARFYADINKETLPAVDVATDDDINRSRAISIEARYNVWNAIAEDTDCQTIIDLPCGYVPHSLIAARLNKNYYGFDLPIVIDEISRVAEKFLNEREKSLVQYHSVDATNYFSMRNALKDVRGKICIIMDGLLGYFNDYDLKVVCENIHRLLQEFGGCWYLSDSYSIDLMDVTYAALTGGSKDEMLQANIIGSSKVADNDNSDHIFISGTLEERRRFMEGCGFKVESFRYPEKLKIIPSLKDNPDLMNKILAAYNEIEEWVLTADAADLTEKNIDVPFAQNFSVKDNILFVKISGRLDTITAPKLLQQYEEYQAENNFTEIHIDAAELEYISFAGLRAFNIMRDSLKDENLFKIENANDAVKKILKENG
;
A
#
# COMPACT_ATOMS: atom_id res chain seq x y z
N MET A 1 -19.13 1.19 6.73
CA MET A 1 -19.17 1.05 5.25
C MET A 1 -19.34 -0.43 4.92
N ASN A 2 -20.02 -0.77 3.83
CA ASN A 2 -20.22 -2.17 3.44
C ASN A 2 -18.89 -2.79 3.01
N SER A 3 -18.47 -3.91 3.64
CA SER A 3 -17.19 -4.57 3.35
C SER A 3 -17.11 -5.09 1.90
N GLU A 4 -18.23 -5.50 1.31
CA GLU A 4 -18.27 -5.97 -0.08
C GLU A 4 -17.95 -4.84 -1.07
N ILE A 5 -18.40 -3.62 -0.80
CA ILE A 5 -18.07 -2.44 -1.62
C ILE A 5 -16.57 -2.13 -1.51
N LEU A 6 -16.01 -2.18 -0.29
CA LEU A 6 -14.58 -1.94 -0.08
C LEU A 6 -13.72 -2.92 -0.87
N LYS A 7 -14.10 -4.20 -0.89
CA LYS A 7 -13.41 -5.24 -1.66
C LYS A 7 -13.50 -5.02 -3.16
N LYS A 8 -14.67 -4.62 -3.67
CA LYS A 8 -14.87 -4.35 -5.10
C LYS A 8 -13.97 -3.21 -5.62
N VAL A 9 -13.83 -2.12 -4.86
CA VAL A 9 -13.04 -0.96 -5.29
C VAL A 9 -11.54 -1.06 -4.94
N ASN A 10 -11.17 -1.84 -3.91
CA ASN A 10 -9.79 -1.98 -3.43
C ASN A 10 -9.38 -3.47 -3.29
N PRO A 11 -9.32 -4.26 -4.36
CA PRO A 11 -9.06 -5.70 -4.29
C PRO A 11 -7.64 -6.05 -3.80
N ILE A 12 -6.68 -5.12 -3.87
CA ILE A 12 -5.28 -5.34 -3.50
C ILE A 12 -5.06 -5.71 -2.02
N TYR A 13 -6.03 -5.48 -1.14
CA TYR A 13 -5.93 -5.83 0.29
C TYR A 13 -5.62 -7.32 0.54
N PHE A 14 -5.91 -8.20 -0.41
CA PHE A 14 -5.59 -9.63 -0.31
C PHE A 14 -4.08 -9.91 -0.24
N SER A 15 -3.25 -9.12 -0.92
CA SER A 15 -1.80 -9.31 -0.91
C SER A 15 -1.22 -9.13 0.49
N ALA A 16 -1.75 -8.17 1.26
CA ALA A 16 -1.35 -7.96 2.65
C ALA A 16 -1.73 -9.13 3.58
N LYS A 17 -2.86 -9.81 3.34
CA LYS A 17 -3.24 -11.03 4.07
C LYS A 17 -2.27 -12.19 3.79
N ALA A 18 -1.76 -12.29 2.56
CA ALA A 18 -0.77 -13.29 2.21
C ALA A 18 0.54 -13.12 3.00
N CYS A 19 1.00 -11.89 3.22
CA CYS A 19 2.18 -11.63 4.05
C CYS A 19 1.99 -12.16 5.49
N LEU A 20 0.86 -11.87 6.12
CA LEU A 20 0.55 -12.36 7.45
C LEU A 20 0.50 -13.91 7.50
N TRP A 21 -0.09 -14.52 6.47
CA TRP A 21 -0.16 -15.98 6.36
C TRP A 21 1.23 -16.63 6.28
N PHE A 22 2.13 -16.10 5.46
CA PHE A 22 3.52 -16.58 5.37
C PHE A 22 4.25 -16.48 6.71
N LEU A 23 4.13 -15.34 7.41
CA LEU A 23 4.78 -15.12 8.70
C LEU A 23 4.23 -16.02 9.80
N ALA A 24 2.92 -16.23 9.83
CA ALA A 24 2.29 -17.19 10.74
C ALA A 24 2.77 -18.63 10.47
N GLY A 25 2.93 -19.00 9.21
CA GLY A 25 3.49 -20.28 8.77
C GLY A 25 4.98 -20.45 9.10
N ALA A 26 5.75 -19.36 9.10
CA ALA A 26 7.15 -19.32 9.52
C ALA A 26 7.34 -19.50 11.05
N GLY A 27 6.24 -19.44 11.84
CA GLY A 27 6.24 -19.70 13.25
C GLY A 27 6.34 -18.47 14.14
N ASP A 28 6.16 -17.25 13.57
CA ASP A 28 6.04 -16.05 14.41
C ASP A 28 4.74 -16.09 15.23
N SER A 29 4.87 -15.98 16.56
CA SER A 29 3.76 -16.19 17.49
C SER A 29 2.73 -15.05 17.45
N ASP A 30 3.16 -13.80 17.25
CA ASP A 30 2.25 -12.66 17.17
C ASP A 30 1.52 -12.67 15.81
N CYS A 31 2.22 -12.99 14.71
CA CYS A 31 1.62 -13.19 13.41
C CYS A 31 0.60 -14.34 13.40
N ALA A 32 0.90 -15.46 14.07
CA ALA A 32 -0.04 -16.58 14.20
C ALA A 32 -1.32 -16.19 14.96
N ARG A 33 -1.20 -15.38 16.02
CA ARG A 33 -2.34 -14.85 16.79
C ARG A 33 -3.19 -13.88 15.96
N PHE A 34 -2.55 -12.96 15.25
CA PHE A 34 -3.25 -12.06 14.34
C PHE A 34 -3.97 -12.82 13.23
N TYR A 35 -3.28 -13.77 12.60
CA TYR A 35 -3.88 -14.62 11.56
C TYR A 35 -5.08 -15.43 12.05
N ALA A 36 -5.07 -15.89 13.31
CA ALA A 36 -6.19 -16.61 13.89
C ALA A 36 -7.46 -15.74 14.06
N ASP A 37 -7.26 -14.43 14.28
CA ASP A 37 -8.34 -13.46 14.55
C ASP A 37 -8.78 -12.66 13.33
N ILE A 38 -7.96 -12.55 12.28
CA ILE A 38 -8.34 -11.93 11.02
C ILE A 38 -9.41 -12.77 10.32
N ASN A 39 -10.40 -12.10 9.75
CA ASN A 39 -11.45 -12.77 9.01
C ASN A 39 -10.86 -13.57 7.83
N LYS A 40 -10.98 -14.90 7.90
CA LYS A 40 -10.41 -15.84 6.93
C LYS A 40 -11.31 -15.94 5.70
N GLU A 41 -11.35 -14.90 4.90
CA GLU A 41 -11.75 -15.09 3.53
C GLU A 41 -10.70 -15.99 2.88
N THR A 42 -11.18 -17.03 2.19
CA THR A 42 -10.34 -18.02 1.51
C THR A 42 -9.26 -17.30 0.71
N LEU A 43 -8.05 -17.21 1.30
CA LEU A 43 -6.87 -17.05 0.51
C LEU A 43 -6.87 -18.23 -0.47
N PRO A 44 -6.61 -18.02 -1.76
CA PRO A 44 -6.30 -19.14 -2.63
C PRO A 44 -5.26 -19.96 -1.88
N ALA A 45 -5.49 -21.26 -1.76
CA ALA A 45 -4.67 -22.16 -0.98
C ALA A 45 -3.21 -22.10 -1.50
N VAL A 46 -2.44 -21.14 -0.97
CA VAL A 46 -1.00 -21.10 -1.11
C VAL A 46 -0.52 -21.91 0.08
N ASP A 47 -0.23 -23.16 -0.14
CA ASP A 47 0.31 -24.02 0.88
C ASP A 47 1.78 -23.64 1.09
N VAL A 48 2.11 -23.02 2.22
CA VAL A 48 3.51 -22.71 2.60
C VAL A 48 4.33 -23.97 2.72
N ALA A 49 3.67 -25.10 2.98
CA ALA A 49 4.29 -26.42 3.09
C ALA A 49 4.49 -27.11 1.75
N THR A 50 4.02 -26.56 0.62
CA THR A 50 4.28 -27.15 -0.68
C THR A 50 5.71 -26.91 -1.11
N ASP A 51 6.29 -27.92 -1.76
CA ASP A 51 7.64 -27.93 -2.36
C ASP A 51 7.79 -26.93 -3.54
N ASP A 52 6.98 -25.89 -3.59
CA ASP A 52 7.07 -24.83 -4.56
C ASP A 52 8.14 -23.82 -4.11
N ASP A 53 9.31 -23.89 -4.73
CA ASP A 53 10.45 -23.04 -4.45
C ASP A 53 10.13 -21.54 -4.61
N ILE A 54 9.17 -21.17 -5.44
CA ILE A 54 8.69 -19.79 -5.59
C ILE A 54 8.02 -19.32 -4.30
N ASN A 55 7.09 -20.09 -3.76
CA ASN A 55 6.39 -19.73 -2.51
C ASN A 55 7.32 -19.77 -1.31
N ARG A 56 8.26 -20.71 -1.29
CA ARG A 56 9.30 -20.78 -0.26
C ARG A 56 10.22 -19.56 -0.30
N SER A 57 10.60 -19.10 -1.50
CA SER A 57 11.38 -17.86 -1.68
C SER A 57 10.63 -16.65 -1.19
N ARG A 58 9.33 -16.53 -1.51
CA ARG A 58 8.46 -15.48 -1.02
C ARG A 58 8.36 -15.47 0.50
N ALA A 59 8.12 -16.64 1.12
CA ALA A 59 8.02 -16.77 2.57
C ALA A 59 9.29 -16.27 3.28
N ILE A 60 10.47 -16.72 2.82
CA ILE A 60 11.76 -16.31 3.38
C ILE A 60 12.01 -14.81 3.18
N SER A 61 11.70 -14.28 2.01
CA SER A 61 11.88 -12.86 1.71
C SER A 61 10.94 -11.98 2.54
N ILE A 62 9.69 -12.38 2.74
CA ILE A 62 8.72 -11.68 3.59
C ILE A 62 9.18 -11.71 5.04
N GLU A 63 9.65 -12.86 5.54
CA GLU A 63 10.19 -12.98 6.90
C GLU A 63 11.44 -12.10 7.08
N ALA A 64 12.32 -12.04 6.10
CA ALA A 64 13.50 -11.20 6.12
C ALA A 64 13.11 -9.70 6.21
N ARG A 65 12.17 -9.24 5.39
CA ARG A 65 11.65 -7.86 5.40
C ARG A 65 11.00 -7.51 6.74
N TYR A 66 10.15 -8.40 7.27
CA TYR A 66 9.53 -8.24 8.58
C TYR A 66 10.58 -8.05 9.70
N ASN A 67 11.66 -8.85 9.70
CA ASN A 67 12.72 -8.73 10.69
C ASN A 67 13.56 -7.47 10.52
N VAL A 68 13.77 -6.98 9.30
CA VAL A 68 14.43 -5.68 9.05
C VAL A 68 13.55 -4.53 9.50
N TRP A 69 12.23 -4.58 9.26
CA TRP A 69 11.29 -3.61 9.81
C TRP A 69 11.43 -3.51 11.34
N ASN A 70 11.48 -4.64 12.02
CA ASN A 70 11.65 -4.70 13.48
C ASN A 70 12.97 -4.05 13.91
N ALA A 71 14.07 -4.34 13.21
CA ALA A 71 15.37 -3.74 13.51
C ALA A 71 15.39 -2.22 13.27
N ILE A 72 14.72 -1.73 12.22
CA ILE A 72 14.57 -0.29 11.95
C ILE A 72 13.77 0.38 13.07
N ALA A 73 12.66 -0.23 13.50
CA ALA A 73 11.83 0.30 14.57
C ALA A 73 12.59 0.38 15.92
N GLU A 74 13.49 -0.56 16.17
CA GLU A 74 14.37 -0.57 17.36
C GLU A 74 15.46 0.52 17.27
N ASP A 75 16.12 0.64 16.12
CA ASP A 75 17.29 1.49 15.94
C ASP A 75 16.96 2.99 15.68
N THR A 76 15.76 3.31 15.17
CA THR A 76 15.42 4.70 14.83
C THR A 76 15.38 5.61 16.06
N ASP A 77 15.94 6.81 15.93
CA ASP A 77 15.83 7.87 16.94
C ASP A 77 14.47 8.60 16.92
N CYS A 78 13.65 8.36 15.90
CA CYS A 78 12.31 8.92 15.81
C CYS A 78 11.37 8.28 16.86
N GLN A 79 10.62 9.13 17.57
CA GLN A 79 9.62 8.65 18.54
C GLN A 79 8.35 8.17 17.84
N THR A 80 8.07 8.65 16.63
CA THR A 80 6.88 8.29 15.86
C THR A 80 7.26 7.49 14.64
N ILE A 81 6.66 6.30 14.50
CA ILE A 81 6.77 5.41 13.34
C ILE A 81 5.46 5.47 12.57
N ILE A 82 5.55 5.68 11.26
CA ILE A 82 4.45 5.59 10.31
C ILE A 82 4.69 4.35 9.46
N ASP A 83 3.79 3.38 9.54
CA ASP A 83 3.81 2.13 8.79
C ASP A 83 2.84 2.27 7.61
N LEU A 84 3.36 2.35 6.38
CA LEU A 84 2.59 2.64 5.18
C LEU A 84 3.03 1.74 4.01
N PRO A 85 2.24 0.78 3.60
CA PRO A 85 0.96 0.32 4.17
C PRO A 85 1.22 -0.57 5.38
N CYS A 86 0.41 -0.47 6.41
CA CYS A 86 0.61 -1.30 7.62
C CYS A 86 0.17 -2.76 7.43
N GLY A 87 -0.63 -3.05 6.44
CA GLY A 87 -1.13 -4.39 6.16
C GLY A 87 -1.81 -5.04 7.37
N TYR A 88 -1.62 -6.35 7.49
CA TYR A 88 -2.21 -7.15 8.57
C TYR A 88 -1.17 -7.67 9.58
N VAL A 89 0.09 -7.25 9.48
CA VAL A 89 1.17 -7.72 10.34
C VAL A 89 1.20 -6.98 11.68
N PRO A 90 1.70 -7.61 12.78
CA PRO A 90 1.61 -7.07 14.15
C PRO A 90 2.67 -6.02 14.47
N HIS A 91 3.11 -5.18 13.53
CA HIS A 91 4.12 -4.13 13.75
C HIS A 91 3.74 -3.17 14.89
N SER A 92 2.44 -2.90 15.07
CA SER A 92 1.93 -2.08 16.17
C SER A 92 2.31 -2.62 17.56
N LEU A 93 2.29 -3.95 17.74
CA LEU A 93 2.70 -4.56 19.01
C LEU A 93 4.20 -4.36 19.27
N ILE A 94 5.01 -4.47 18.23
CA ILE A 94 6.45 -4.29 18.27
C ILE A 94 6.78 -2.84 18.63
N ALA A 95 6.24 -1.88 17.89
CA ALA A 95 6.44 -0.46 18.16
C ALA A 95 5.99 -0.05 19.56
N ALA A 96 4.84 -0.54 20.02
CA ALA A 96 4.33 -0.26 21.36
C ALA A 96 5.22 -0.83 22.48
N ARG A 97 5.75 -2.05 22.30
CA ARG A 97 6.73 -2.67 23.23
C ARG A 97 8.03 -1.86 23.30
N LEU A 98 8.45 -1.26 22.18
CA LEU A 98 9.60 -0.34 22.11
C LEU A 98 9.29 1.07 22.66
N ASN A 99 8.07 1.30 23.14
CA ASN A 99 7.58 2.60 23.60
C ASN A 99 7.62 3.69 22.54
N LYS A 100 7.38 3.33 21.27
CA LYS A 100 7.25 4.23 20.13
C LYS A 100 5.77 4.52 19.85
N ASN A 101 5.46 5.72 19.36
CA ASN A 101 4.15 6.01 18.80
C ASN A 101 4.05 5.34 17.42
N TYR A 102 3.01 4.56 17.22
CA TYR A 102 2.76 3.85 15.97
C TYR A 102 1.53 4.42 15.26
N TYR A 103 1.70 4.73 14.00
CA TYR A 103 0.65 5.18 13.09
C TYR A 103 0.56 4.21 11.91
N GLY A 104 -0.39 3.29 11.94
CA GLY A 104 -0.68 2.37 10.84
C GLY A 104 -1.57 3.05 9.80
N PHE A 105 -1.07 3.19 8.58
CA PHE A 105 -1.78 3.78 7.45
C PHE A 105 -2.09 2.72 6.41
N ASP A 106 -3.34 2.61 5.98
CA ASP A 106 -3.76 1.65 4.94
C ASP A 106 -5.16 1.97 4.39
N LEU A 107 -5.65 1.12 3.51
CA LEU A 107 -7.01 1.15 2.97
C LEU A 107 -8.06 0.93 4.08
N PRO A 108 -9.27 1.51 3.93
CA PRO A 108 -10.32 1.41 4.95
C PRO A 108 -10.65 -0.01 5.40
N ILE A 109 -10.63 -0.99 4.48
CA ILE A 109 -10.92 -2.38 4.81
C ILE A 109 -9.84 -3.00 5.70
N VAL A 110 -8.57 -2.70 5.43
CA VAL A 110 -7.44 -3.18 6.23
C VAL A 110 -7.49 -2.58 7.63
N ILE A 111 -7.68 -1.27 7.71
CA ILE A 111 -7.74 -0.54 8.98
C ILE A 111 -8.89 -1.03 9.87
N ASP A 112 -10.08 -1.25 9.29
CA ASP A 112 -11.24 -1.74 10.04
C ASP A 112 -10.99 -3.13 10.64
N GLU A 113 -10.28 -4.02 9.92
CA GLU A 113 -9.97 -5.35 10.42
C GLU A 113 -8.80 -5.36 11.41
N ILE A 114 -7.66 -4.72 11.04
CA ILE A 114 -6.42 -4.79 11.83
C ILE A 114 -6.53 -4.07 13.17
N SER A 115 -7.19 -2.91 13.22
CA SER A 115 -7.35 -2.15 14.45
C SER A 115 -8.09 -2.95 15.53
N ARG A 116 -9.17 -3.65 15.15
CA ARG A 116 -9.94 -4.52 16.05
C ARG A 116 -9.14 -5.72 16.55
N VAL A 117 -8.27 -6.25 15.72
CA VAL A 117 -7.41 -7.38 16.10
C VAL A 117 -6.31 -6.91 17.03
N ALA A 118 -5.59 -5.83 16.68
CA ALA A 118 -4.51 -5.29 17.49
C ALA A 118 -4.98 -4.89 18.90
N GLU A 119 -6.18 -4.29 19.01
CA GLU A 119 -6.75 -3.88 20.30
C GLU A 119 -6.87 -5.02 21.31
N LYS A 120 -7.08 -6.27 20.85
CA LYS A 120 -7.18 -7.45 21.74
C LYS A 120 -5.85 -7.83 22.40
N PHE A 121 -4.73 -7.44 21.79
CA PHE A 121 -3.39 -7.86 22.21
C PHE A 121 -2.57 -6.75 22.85
N LEU A 122 -3.05 -5.51 22.81
CA LEU A 122 -2.45 -4.35 23.44
C LEU A 122 -3.01 -4.12 24.84
N ASN A 123 -2.14 -3.84 25.81
CA ASN A 123 -2.57 -3.34 27.12
C ASN A 123 -2.94 -1.84 27.06
N GLU A 124 -3.53 -1.27 28.12
CA GLU A 124 -4.03 0.11 28.14
C GLU A 124 -2.94 1.17 27.87
N ARG A 125 -1.70 0.94 28.30
CA ARG A 125 -0.58 1.83 27.99
C ARG A 125 -0.21 1.73 26.52
N GLU A 126 -0.11 0.53 25.99
CA GLU A 126 0.24 0.28 24.58
C GLU A 126 -0.83 0.82 23.62
N LYS A 127 -2.12 0.71 23.98
CA LYS A 127 -3.22 1.30 23.20
C LYS A 127 -3.06 2.81 23.05
N SER A 128 -2.52 3.52 24.03
CA SER A 128 -2.30 4.97 23.93
C SER A 128 -1.19 5.35 22.95
N LEU A 129 -0.35 4.41 22.54
CA LEU A 129 0.75 4.60 21.59
C LEU A 129 0.37 4.20 20.14
N VAL A 130 -0.73 3.47 19.95
CA VAL A 130 -1.09 2.88 18.64
C VAL A 130 -2.30 3.58 18.06
N GLN A 131 -2.17 4.03 16.82
CA GLN A 131 -3.25 4.60 16.04
C GLN A 131 -3.28 3.97 14.65
N TYR A 132 -4.49 3.79 14.13
CA TYR A 132 -4.74 3.28 12.79
C TYR A 132 -5.62 4.28 12.03
N HIS A 133 -5.23 4.62 10.82
CA HIS A 133 -5.93 5.60 9.99
C HIS A 133 -6.12 5.08 8.57
N SER A 134 -7.35 5.18 8.07
CA SER A 134 -7.62 4.98 6.64
C SER A 134 -7.07 6.16 5.86
N VAL A 135 -6.07 5.91 5.01
CA VAL A 135 -5.33 6.94 4.31
C VAL A 135 -5.18 6.57 2.84
N ASP A 136 -5.30 7.55 1.96
CA ASP A 136 -4.84 7.43 0.58
C ASP A 136 -3.47 8.10 0.44
N ALA A 137 -2.43 7.35 0.04
CA ALA A 137 -1.07 7.86 -0.08
C ALA A 137 -0.93 8.93 -1.18
N THR A 138 -1.85 8.96 -2.16
CA THR A 138 -1.93 10.01 -3.18
C THR A 138 -2.56 11.30 -2.67
N ASN A 139 -3.09 11.30 -1.43
CA ASN A 139 -3.75 12.45 -0.82
C ASN A 139 -2.93 12.96 0.38
N TYR A 140 -2.17 14.04 0.16
CA TYR A 140 -1.37 14.67 1.21
C TYR A 140 -2.18 15.02 2.45
N PHE A 141 -3.38 15.61 2.28
CA PHE A 141 -4.22 16.03 3.40
C PHE A 141 -4.77 14.86 4.20
N SER A 142 -5.04 13.72 3.56
CA SER A 142 -5.41 12.48 4.23
C SER A 142 -4.32 12.07 5.23
N MET A 143 -3.07 11.98 4.77
CA MET A 143 -1.91 11.64 5.61
C MET A 143 -1.63 12.71 6.66
N ARG A 144 -1.60 13.99 6.25
CA ARG A 144 -1.29 15.11 7.15
C ARG A 144 -2.30 15.26 8.29
N ASN A 145 -3.59 15.06 8.01
CA ASN A 145 -4.65 15.12 9.02
C ASN A 145 -4.55 13.97 10.03
N ALA A 146 -4.14 12.78 9.59
CA ALA A 146 -3.86 11.67 10.49
C ALA A 146 -2.71 11.98 11.47
N LEU A 147 -1.78 12.85 11.08
CA LEU A 147 -0.61 13.27 11.85
C LEU A 147 -0.79 14.62 12.57
N LYS A 148 -2.00 15.14 12.68
CA LYS A 148 -2.27 16.49 13.25
C LYS A 148 -1.71 16.72 14.67
N ASP A 149 -1.67 15.65 15.48
CA ASP A 149 -1.20 15.68 16.86
C ASP A 149 0.26 15.27 17.03
N VAL A 150 0.92 14.82 15.94
CA VAL A 150 2.33 14.41 15.94
C VAL A 150 3.22 15.64 16.10
N ARG A 151 4.26 15.49 16.90
CA ARG A 151 5.31 16.50 17.11
C ARG A 151 6.68 15.87 16.97
N GLY A 152 7.61 16.57 16.33
CA GLY A 152 8.97 16.11 16.12
C GLY A 152 9.11 15.18 14.91
N LYS A 153 10.28 14.56 14.81
CA LYS A 153 10.68 13.74 13.66
C LYS A 153 9.81 12.47 13.53
N ILE A 154 9.55 12.09 12.28
CA ILE A 154 8.85 10.88 11.91
C ILE A 154 9.77 9.89 11.19
N CYS A 155 9.56 8.62 11.43
CA CYS A 155 10.15 7.53 10.67
C CYS A 155 9.04 6.88 9.85
N ILE A 156 9.03 7.06 8.54
CA ILE A 156 8.12 6.36 7.64
C ILE A 156 8.80 5.06 7.24
N ILE A 157 8.12 3.93 7.39
CA ILE A 157 8.58 2.63 6.89
C ILE A 157 7.57 2.19 5.85
N MET A 158 8.03 2.01 4.61
CA MET A 158 7.19 1.59 3.50
C MET A 158 7.68 0.26 2.95
N ASP A 159 6.76 -0.70 2.92
CA ASP A 159 7.06 -2.05 2.48
C ASP A 159 5.96 -2.61 1.58
N GLY A 160 6.27 -2.79 0.28
CA GLY A 160 5.38 -3.42 -0.70
C GLY A 160 4.18 -2.54 -1.10
N LEU A 161 4.40 -1.25 -1.39
CA LEU A 161 3.35 -0.33 -1.84
C LEU A 161 3.59 0.25 -3.23
N LEU A 162 4.80 0.72 -3.54
CA LEU A 162 5.03 1.55 -4.74
C LEU A 162 4.73 0.82 -6.04
N GLY A 163 4.91 -0.50 -6.08
CA GLY A 163 4.63 -1.34 -7.25
C GLY A 163 3.15 -1.43 -7.64
N TYR A 164 2.23 -0.88 -6.85
CA TYR A 164 0.80 -0.85 -7.17
C TYR A 164 0.33 0.45 -7.84
N PHE A 165 1.19 1.47 -7.92
CA PHE A 165 0.85 2.75 -8.52
C PHE A 165 1.27 2.81 -10.00
N ASN A 166 0.53 3.55 -10.82
CA ASN A 166 1.04 3.99 -12.11
C ASN A 166 2.07 5.12 -11.94
N ASP A 167 2.75 5.50 -12.99
CA ASP A 167 3.81 6.53 -12.95
C ASP A 167 3.34 7.87 -12.39
N TYR A 168 2.09 8.26 -12.68
CA TYR A 168 1.53 9.51 -12.19
C TYR A 168 1.29 9.46 -10.68
N ASP A 169 0.61 8.42 -10.21
CA ASP A 169 0.31 8.24 -8.79
C ASP A 169 1.58 8.00 -7.97
N LEU A 170 2.53 7.25 -8.51
CA LEU A 170 3.84 7.03 -7.92
C LEU A 170 4.54 8.34 -7.62
N LYS A 171 4.57 9.26 -8.59
CA LYS A 171 5.16 10.59 -8.40
C LYS A 171 4.43 11.39 -7.33
N VAL A 172 3.09 11.39 -7.34
CA VAL A 172 2.26 12.07 -6.34
C VAL A 172 2.53 11.53 -4.93
N VAL A 173 2.64 10.20 -4.76
CA VAL A 173 2.99 9.59 -3.47
C VAL A 173 4.36 10.06 -2.98
N CYS A 174 5.36 10.03 -3.86
CA CYS A 174 6.71 10.50 -3.51
C CYS A 174 6.71 11.99 -3.12
N GLU A 175 6.02 12.86 -3.88
CA GLU A 175 5.89 14.27 -3.56
C GLU A 175 5.19 14.50 -2.21
N ASN A 176 4.15 13.73 -1.90
CA ASN A 176 3.44 13.82 -0.62
C ASN A 176 4.34 13.42 0.55
N ILE A 177 5.09 12.33 0.42
CA ILE A 177 6.02 11.88 1.47
C ILE A 177 7.18 12.88 1.63
N HIS A 178 7.73 13.37 0.52
CA HIS A 178 8.77 14.41 0.56
C HIS A 178 8.28 15.62 1.36
N ARG A 179 7.06 16.09 1.11
CA ARG A 179 6.44 17.19 1.82
C ARG A 179 6.24 16.91 3.32
N LEU A 180 5.83 15.67 3.69
CA LEU A 180 5.75 15.28 5.11
C LEU A 180 7.13 15.34 5.79
N LEU A 181 8.18 14.84 5.13
CA LEU A 181 9.55 14.91 5.67
C LEU A 181 10.08 16.34 5.76
N GLN A 182 9.69 17.23 4.85
CA GLN A 182 10.01 18.66 4.95
C GLN A 182 9.35 19.31 6.17
N GLU A 183 8.11 18.92 6.49
CA GLU A 183 7.35 19.49 7.62
C GLU A 183 7.83 18.95 8.98
N PHE A 184 7.95 17.61 9.09
CA PHE A 184 8.23 16.96 10.37
C PHE A 184 9.72 16.68 10.59
N GLY A 185 10.50 16.60 9.53
CA GLY A 185 11.85 16.00 9.57
C GLY A 185 11.80 14.49 9.77
N GLY A 186 12.97 13.86 9.84
CA GLY A 186 13.11 12.43 10.01
C GLY A 186 13.48 11.73 8.71
N CYS A 187 12.98 10.52 8.49
CA CYS A 187 13.40 9.69 7.37
C CYS A 187 12.29 8.77 6.86
N TRP A 188 12.49 8.27 5.65
CA TRP A 188 11.67 7.24 5.02
C TRP A 188 12.56 6.04 4.67
N TYR A 189 12.30 4.89 5.30
CA TYR A 189 12.87 3.60 4.92
C TYR A 189 12.01 2.98 3.82
N LEU A 190 12.64 2.71 2.67
CA LEU A 190 11.97 2.25 1.47
C LEU A 190 12.43 0.85 1.08
N SER A 191 11.65 -0.16 1.43
CA SER A 191 11.93 -1.55 1.05
C SER A 191 11.55 -1.88 -0.39
N ASP A 192 10.65 -1.11 -1.00
CA ASP A 192 10.25 -1.29 -2.41
C ASP A 192 11.43 -1.16 -3.39
N SER A 193 12.51 -0.47 -2.99
CA SER A 193 13.72 -0.35 -3.79
C SER A 193 14.39 -1.69 -4.10
N TYR A 194 14.13 -2.72 -3.29
CA TYR A 194 14.78 -4.04 -3.38
C TYR A 194 13.82 -5.23 -3.23
N SER A 195 12.54 -5.03 -2.94
CA SER A 195 11.64 -6.14 -2.56
C SER A 195 11.57 -7.24 -3.61
N ILE A 196 11.59 -6.89 -4.90
CA ILE A 196 11.65 -7.84 -6.01
C ILE A 196 13.03 -8.49 -6.09
N ASP A 197 14.11 -7.70 -6.03
CA ASP A 197 15.48 -8.20 -6.09
C ASP A 197 15.77 -9.19 -4.95
N LEU A 198 15.20 -8.93 -3.74
CA LEU A 198 15.31 -9.82 -2.59
C LEU A 198 14.69 -11.20 -2.86
N MET A 199 13.50 -11.23 -3.49
CA MET A 199 12.84 -12.47 -3.88
C MET A 199 13.66 -13.23 -4.94
N ASP A 200 14.22 -12.52 -5.92
CA ASP A 200 15.02 -13.09 -6.99
C ASP A 200 16.31 -13.72 -6.48
N VAL A 201 17.04 -13.03 -5.59
CA VAL A 201 18.27 -13.59 -5.00
C VAL A 201 17.98 -14.73 -4.03
N THR A 202 16.85 -14.69 -3.32
CA THR A 202 16.40 -15.79 -2.44
C THR A 202 16.12 -17.05 -3.28
N TYR A 203 15.37 -16.90 -4.37
CA TYR A 203 15.07 -18.00 -5.28
C TYR A 203 16.34 -18.63 -5.87
N ALA A 204 17.24 -17.80 -6.39
CA ALA A 204 18.52 -18.28 -6.93
C ALA A 204 19.38 -18.96 -5.84
N ALA A 205 19.37 -18.47 -4.62
CA ALA A 205 20.07 -19.10 -3.50
C ALA A 205 19.45 -20.45 -3.09
N LEU A 206 18.13 -20.59 -3.16
CA LEU A 206 17.44 -21.83 -2.84
C LEU A 206 17.68 -22.92 -3.90
N THR A 207 17.43 -22.57 -5.15
CA THR A 207 17.30 -23.53 -6.26
C THR A 207 18.57 -23.67 -7.09
N GLY A 208 19.43 -22.65 -7.12
CA GLY A 208 20.48 -22.49 -8.11
C GLY A 208 19.95 -22.06 -9.49
N GLY A 209 18.67 -21.73 -9.60
CA GLY A 209 17.99 -21.26 -10.81
C GLY A 209 18.28 -19.81 -11.18
N SER A 210 17.65 -19.35 -12.26
CA SER A 210 17.79 -17.98 -12.73
C SER A 210 16.93 -17.02 -11.90
N LYS A 211 17.46 -15.81 -11.64
CA LYS A 211 16.68 -14.69 -11.08
C LYS A 211 15.49 -14.32 -11.98
N ASP A 212 15.64 -14.46 -13.29
CA ASP A 212 14.62 -14.11 -14.28
C ASP A 212 13.32 -14.93 -14.13
N GLU A 213 13.40 -16.18 -13.66
CA GLU A 213 12.22 -17.03 -13.42
C GLU A 213 11.34 -16.44 -12.33
N MET A 214 11.94 -15.97 -11.25
CA MET A 214 11.22 -15.34 -10.14
C MET A 214 10.69 -13.95 -10.53
N LEU A 215 11.47 -13.16 -11.25
CA LEU A 215 11.05 -11.86 -11.78
C LEU A 215 9.77 -11.99 -12.63
N GLN A 216 9.72 -12.96 -13.56
CA GLN A 216 8.51 -13.20 -14.37
C GLN A 216 7.30 -13.58 -13.49
N ALA A 217 7.50 -14.42 -12.48
CA ALA A 217 6.43 -14.79 -11.55
C ALA A 217 5.93 -13.59 -10.73
N ASN A 218 6.81 -12.65 -10.38
CA ASN A 218 6.47 -11.43 -9.65
C ASN A 218 5.74 -10.42 -10.55
N ILE A 219 6.16 -10.21 -11.80
CA ILE A 219 5.48 -9.35 -12.79
C ILE A 219 4.04 -9.85 -13.00
N ILE A 220 3.87 -11.15 -13.26
CA ILE A 220 2.54 -11.75 -13.45
C ILE A 220 1.69 -11.60 -12.19
N GLY A 221 2.27 -11.79 -11.01
CA GLY A 221 1.58 -11.67 -9.74
C GLY A 221 1.12 -10.24 -9.45
N SER A 222 2.01 -9.26 -9.61
CA SER A 222 1.73 -7.84 -9.37
C SER A 222 0.70 -7.29 -10.37
N SER A 223 0.82 -7.61 -11.65
CA SER A 223 -0.13 -7.19 -12.69
C SER A 223 -1.54 -7.71 -12.43
N LYS A 224 -1.68 -8.97 -11.96
CA LYS A 224 -2.98 -9.53 -11.59
C LYS A 224 -3.62 -8.85 -10.39
N VAL A 225 -2.82 -8.47 -9.39
CA VAL A 225 -3.30 -7.82 -8.17
C VAL A 225 -3.64 -6.35 -8.42
N ALA A 226 -2.80 -5.65 -9.18
CA ALA A 226 -3.01 -4.25 -9.53
C ALA A 226 -4.11 -4.04 -10.58
N ASP A 227 -4.50 -5.11 -11.30
CA ASP A 227 -5.38 -5.05 -12.48
C ASP A 227 -4.81 -4.12 -13.56
N ASN A 228 -3.49 -4.19 -13.76
CA ASN A 228 -2.72 -3.36 -14.67
C ASN A 228 -1.49 -4.11 -15.19
N ASP A 229 -0.99 -3.73 -16.36
CA ASP A 229 0.30 -4.23 -16.86
C ASP A 229 1.45 -3.46 -16.18
N ASN A 230 2.16 -4.14 -15.28
CA ASN A 230 3.27 -3.57 -14.52
C ASN A 230 4.64 -3.98 -15.09
N SER A 231 4.70 -4.50 -16.33
CA SER A 231 5.95 -5.00 -16.92
C SER A 231 7.05 -3.94 -16.99
N ASP A 232 6.70 -2.68 -17.23
CA ASP A 232 7.62 -1.55 -17.35
C ASP A 232 7.70 -0.68 -16.09
N HIS A 233 7.08 -1.12 -14.97
CA HIS A 233 7.06 -0.34 -13.74
C HIS A 233 8.45 -0.25 -13.10
N ILE A 234 8.91 0.97 -12.79
CA ILE A 234 10.28 1.24 -12.34
C ILE A 234 10.70 0.45 -11.09
N PHE A 235 9.78 0.22 -10.12
CA PHE A 235 10.06 -0.57 -8.90
C PHE A 235 9.89 -2.08 -9.08
N ILE A 236 9.56 -2.55 -10.29
CA ILE A 236 9.43 -3.97 -10.62
C ILE A 236 10.55 -4.38 -11.58
N SER A 237 10.68 -3.71 -12.72
CA SER A 237 11.62 -4.06 -13.79
C SER A 237 12.78 -3.09 -13.95
N GLY A 238 12.74 -1.91 -13.32
CA GLY A 238 13.80 -0.91 -13.41
C GLY A 238 15.07 -1.34 -12.68
N THR A 239 16.21 -0.84 -13.14
CA THR A 239 17.49 -1.02 -12.46
C THR A 239 17.57 -0.21 -11.17
N LEU A 240 18.45 -0.62 -10.25
CA LEU A 240 18.68 0.11 -8.99
C LEU A 240 19.06 1.58 -9.24
N GLU A 241 19.85 1.85 -10.29
CA GLU A 241 20.26 3.20 -10.68
C GLU A 241 19.11 4.05 -11.20
N GLU A 242 18.18 3.47 -11.98
CA GLU A 242 16.97 4.16 -12.46
C GLU A 242 16.04 4.49 -11.31
N ARG A 243 15.81 3.55 -10.40
CA ARG A 243 15.02 3.77 -9.18
C ARG A 243 15.63 4.88 -8.33
N ARG A 244 16.96 4.89 -8.14
CA ARG A 244 17.67 5.93 -7.37
C ARG A 244 17.50 7.31 -8.00
N ARG A 245 17.74 7.43 -9.33
CA ARG A 245 17.55 8.69 -10.05
C ARG A 245 16.11 9.20 -9.97
N PHE A 246 15.14 8.29 -9.98
CA PHE A 246 13.74 8.67 -9.81
C PHE A 246 13.52 9.31 -8.44
N MET A 247 14.01 8.72 -7.35
CA MET A 247 13.87 9.26 -5.99
C MET A 247 14.62 10.59 -5.82
N GLU A 248 15.83 10.70 -6.35
CA GLU A 248 16.59 11.96 -6.36
C GLU A 248 15.85 13.04 -7.18
N GLY A 249 15.22 12.65 -8.30
CA GLY A 249 14.38 13.53 -9.11
C GLY A 249 13.10 14.00 -8.37
N CYS A 250 12.62 13.25 -7.38
CA CYS A 250 11.55 13.65 -6.46
C CYS A 250 12.04 14.53 -5.30
N GLY A 251 13.34 14.88 -5.25
CA GLY A 251 13.92 15.77 -4.26
C GLY A 251 14.49 15.09 -3.01
N PHE A 252 14.52 13.76 -2.96
CA PHE A 252 15.09 13.04 -1.81
C PHE A 252 16.61 12.98 -1.88
N LYS A 253 17.24 13.00 -0.69
CA LYS A 253 18.60 12.51 -0.48
C LYS A 253 18.50 11.03 -0.18
N VAL A 254 19.23 10.19 -0.94
CA VAL A 254 19.20 8.74 -0.85
C VAL A 254 20.49 8.23 -0.22
N GLU A 255 20.38 7.75 1.02
CA GLU A 255 21.42 6.96 1.68
C GLU A 255 21.04 5.49 1.62
N SER A 256 22.00 4.58 1.73
CA SER A 256 21.74 3.16 1.71
C SER A 256 22.61 2.42 2.73
N PHE A 257 22.08 1.26 3.18
CA PHE A 257 22.86 0.27 3.91
C PHE A 257 22.65 -1.11 3.30
N ARG A 258 23.59 -2.02 3.56
CA ARG A 258 23.46 -3.40 3.09
C ARG A 258 22.49 -4.17 3.97
N TYR A 259 21.65 -4.98 3.35
CA TYR A 259 20.58 -5.70 4.02
C TYR A 259 21.05 -6.51 5.24
N PRO A 260 22.19 -7.27 5.20
CA PRO A 260 22.70 -8.00 6.36
C PRO A 260 23.23 -7.12 7.49
N GLU A 261 23.32 -5.81 7.33
CA GLU A 261 23.66 -4.92 8.44
C GLU A 261 22.55 -4.90 9.50
N LYS A 262 21.30 -5.01 9.07
CA LYS A 262 20.11 -5.08 9.92
C LYS A 262 19.61 -6.51 10.14
N LEU A 263 19.71 -7.39 9.14
CA LEU A 263 19.27 -8.78 9.21
C LEU A 263 20.41 -9.73 9.58
N LYS A 264 20.40 -10.25 10.79
CA LYS A 264 21.44 -11.20 11.27
C LYS A 264 20.99 -12.66 11.26
N ILE A 265 19.70 -12.91 11.28
CA ILE A 265 19.10 -14.24 11.33
C ILE A 265 17.76 -14.24 10.61
N ILE A 266 17.44 -15.36 10.00
CA ILE A 266 16.12 -15.69 9.45
C ILE A 266 15.56 -16.81 10.36
N PRO A 267 14.61 -16.52 11.25
CA PRO A 267 14.16 -17.45 12.29
C PRO A 267 13.67 -18.80 11.76
N SER A 268 12.96 -18.84 10.63
CA SER A 268 12.49 -20.09 10.01
C SER A 268 13.62 -20.98 9.51
N LEU A 269 14.81 -20.44 9.31
CA LEU A 269 16.01 -21.17 8.86
C LEU A 269 16.99 -21.52 9.97
N LYS A 270 16.64 -21.30 11.26
CA LYS A 270 17.53 -21.54 12.41
C LYS A 270 18.09 -22.95 12.47
N ASP A 271 17.30 -23.94 12.02
CA ASP A 271 17.68 -25.36 12.02
C ASP A 271 18.42 -25.77 10.74
N ASN A 272 18.64 -24.82 9.80
CA ASN A 272 19.43 -25.02 8.55
C ASN A 272 20.44 -23.87 8.38
N PRO A 273 21.52 -23.85 9.18
CA PRO A 273 22.47 -22.73 9.16
C PRO A 273 23.22 -22.58 7.83
N ASP A 274 23.44 -23.66 7.10
CA ASP A 274 24.12 -23.60 5.81
C ASP A 274 23.28 -22.86 4.77
N LEU A 275 21.98 -23.16 4.69
CA LEU A 275 21.05 -22.43 3.83
C LEU A 275 20.89 -20.99 4.28
N MET A 276 20.73 -20.74 5.58
CA MET A 276 20.64 -19.38 6.12
C MET A 276 21.86 -18.55 5.73
N ASN A 277 23.07 -19.07 5.93
CA ASN A 277 24.31 -18.39 5.57
C ASN A 277 24.40 -18.12 4.07
N LYS A 278 23.96 -19.06 3.23
CA LYS A 278 23.93 -18.90 1.77
C LYS A 278 23.00 -17.74 1.36
N ILE A 279 21.81 -17.67 1.95
CA ILE A 279 20.84 -16.60 1.67
C ILE A 279 21.34 -15.25 2.20
N LEU A 280 21.83 -15.19 3.44
CA LEU A 280 22.38 -13.95 4.00
C LEU A 280 23.60 -13.44 3.19
N ALA A 281 24.41 -14.35 2.64
CA ALA A 281 25.50 -13.97 1.74
C ALA A 281 24.98 -13.36 0.43
N ALA A 282 23.91 -13.90 -0.14
CA ALA A 282 23.27 -13.34 -1.33
C ALA A 282 22.66 -11.96 -1.05
N TYR A 283 22.15 -11.74 0.15
CA TYR A 283 21.59 -10.44 0.57
C TYR A 283 22.63 -9.32 0.70
N ASN A 284 23.95 -9.61 0.67
CA ASN A 284 24.96 -8.56 0.57
C ASN A 284 24.90 -7.76 -0.74
N GLU A 285 24.21 -8.24 -1.76
CA GLU A 285 23.97 -7.51 -3.00
C GLU A 285 22.79 -6.51 -2.86
N ILE A 286 21.96 -6.64 -1.81
CA ILE A 286 20.73 -5.88 -1.62
C ILE A 286 21.02 -4.64 -0.78
N GLU A 287 20.56 -3.49 -1.27
CA GLU A 287 20.61 -2.20 -0.58
C GLU A 287 19.21 -1.80 -0.12
N GLU A 288 19.10 -1.44 1.15
CA GLU A 288 17.94 -0.72 1.66
C GLU A 288 18.20 0.78 1.64
N TRP A 289 17.18 1.55 1.30
CA TRP A 289 17.30 2.99 1.20
C TRP A 289 16.68 3.72 2.38
N VAL A 290 17.42 4.75 2.80
CA VAL A 290 16.97 5.74 3.79
C VAL A 290 16.88 7.08 3.07
N LEU A 291 15.66 7.58 2.91
CA LEU A 291 15.40 8.82 2.20
C LEU A 291 15.14 9.94 3.21
N THR A 292 15.74 11.09 2.95
CA THR A 292 15.52 12.31 3.74
C THR A 292 15.20 13.49 2.82
N ALA A 293 14.56 14.52 3.38
CA ALA A 293 14.30 15.77 2.69
C ALA A 293 14.86 16.95 3.51
N ASP A 294 15.32 18.00 2.83
CA ASP A 294 15.68 19.24 3.51
C ASP A 294 14.42 19.92 4.04
N ALA A 295 14.49 20.42 5.26
CA ALA A 295 13.40 21.18 5.85
C ALA A 295 13.05 22.40 4.97
N ALA A 296 11.77 22.61 4.73
CA ALA A 296 11.27 23.76 4.00
C ALA A 296 10.16 24.47 4.78
N ASP A 297 10.08 25.80 4.60
CA ASP A 297 8.95 26.57 5.10
C ASP A 297 7.77 26.39 4.13
N LEU A 298 6.85 25.50 4.48
CA LEU A 298 5.68 25.16 3.66
C LEU A 298 4.61 26.27 3.82
N THR A 299 4.87 27.44 3.22
CA THR A 299 3.95 28.59 3.27
C THR A 299 2.75 28.47 2.33
N GLU A 300 2.79 27.56 1.35
CA GLU A 300 1.68 27.35 0.42
C GLU A 300 0.52 26.61 1.11
N LYS A 301 -0.58 27.33 1.28
CA LYS A 301 -1.87 26.75 1.66
C LYS A 301 -2.48 26.07 0.44
N ASN A 302 -2.13 24.82 0.20
CA ASN A 302 -2.99 24.01 -0.66
C ASN A 302 -4.36 23.89 0.04
N ILE A 303 -5.41 24.14 -0.69
CA ILE A 303 -6.78 24.03 -0.19
C ILE A 303 -7.21 22.59 -0.47
N ASP A 304 -7.56 21.85 0.58
CA ASP A 304 -8.24 20.58 0.45
C ASP A 304 -9.66 20.84 -0.02
N VAL A 305 -10.03 20.40 -1.22
CA VAL A 305 -11.41 20.47 -1.69
C VAL A 305 -12.12 19.19 -1.23
N PRO A 306 -13.08 19.30 -0.31
CA PRO A 306 -13.76 18.13 0.21
C PRO A 306 -14.47 17.36 -0.91
N PHE A 307 -14.38 16.04 -0.86
CA PHE A 307 -15.19 15.19 -1.73
C PHE A 307 -16.68 15.42 -1.45
N ALA A 308 -17.44 15.71 -2.51
CA ALA A 308 -18.88 15.76 -2.45
C ALA A 308 -19.50 15.12 -3.70
N GLN A 309 -20.70 14.59 -3.54
CA GLN A 309 -21.46 13.95 -4.59
C GLN A 309 -22.94 14.28 -4.47
N ASN A 310 -23.61 14.44 -5.61
CA ASN A 310 -25.04 14.72 -5.68
C ASN A 310 -25.69 13.89 -6.78
N PHE A 311 -26.77 13.21 -6.44
CA PHE A 311 -27.52 12.33 -7.32
C PHE A 311 -28.90 12.92 -7.61
N SER A 312 -29.33 12.89 -8.88
CA SER A 312 -30.69 13.24 -9.28
C SER A 312 -31.11 12.46 -10.52
N VAL A 313 -32.40 12.06 -10.56
CA VAL A 313 -32.95 11.40 -11.75
C VAL A 313 -33.92 12.33 -12.46
N LYS A 314 -33.74 12.46 -13.78
CA LYS A 314 -34.66 13.17 -14.65
C LYS A 314 -34.75 12.43 -16.00
N ASP A 315 -35.95 12.23 -16.51
CA ASP A 315 -36.21 11.59 -17.81
C ASP A 315 -35.52 10.20 -17.97
N ASN A 316 -35.49 9.40 -16.90
CA ASN A 316 -34.80 8.12 -16.78
C ASN A 316 -33.26 8.20 -16.89
N ILE A 317 -32.68 9.38 -16.73
CA ILE A 317 -31.23 9.60 -16.69
C ILE A 317 -30.84 9.91 -15.26
N LEU A 318 -29.85 9.19 -14.75
CA LEU A 318 -29.20 9.51 -13.48
C LEU A 318 -28.09 10.53 -13.73
N PHE A 319 -28.21 11.71 -13.14
CA PHE A 319 -27.17 12.73 -13.11
C PHE A 319 -26.41 12.63 -11.79
N VAL A 320 -25.08 12.52 -11.88
CA VAL A 320 -24.18 12.46 -10.73
C VAL A 320 -23.16 13.58 -10.84
N LYS A 321 -23.26 14.59 -9.98
CA LYS A 321 -22.23 15.62 -9.88
C LYS A 321 -21.21 15.23 -8.81
N ILE A 322 -19.91 15.31 -9.13
CA ILE A 322 -18.80 14.93 -8.24
C ILE A 322 -17.82 16.09 -8.14
N SER A 323 -17.37 16.38 -6.90
CA SER A 323 -16.33 17.38 -6.66
C SER A 323 -15.23 16.82 -5.74
N GLY A 324 -14.05 17.46 -5.78
CA GLY A 324 -12.88 17.06 -4.99
C GLY A 324 -12.17 15.84 -5.58
N ARG A 325 -11.76 14.89 -4.73
CA ARG A 325 -10.94 13.73 -5.13
C ARG A 325 -11.75 12.43 -5.04
N LEU A 326 -11.76 11.66 -6.13
CA LEU A 326 -12.31 10.32 -6.16
C LEU A 326 -11.17 9.29 -6.01
N ASP A 327 -10.78 9.04 -4.77
CA ASP A 327 -9.64 8.22 -4.37
C ASP A 327 -10.07 6.93 -3.65
N THR A 328 -9.12 6.20 -3.06
CA THR A 328 -9.38 4.92 -2.36
C THR A 328 -10.31 5.04 -1.16
N ILE A 329 -10.46 6.25 -0.60
CA ILE A 329 -11.33 6.55 0.56
C ILE A 329 -12.74 6.98 0.10
N THR A 330 -12.83 7.67 -1.03
CA THR A 330 -14.07 8.30 -1.50
C THR A 330 -14.81 7.47 -2.54
N ALA A 331 -14.11 6.67 -3.33
CA ALA A 331 -14.72 5.76 -4.30
C ALA A 331 -15.72 4.77 -3.67
N PRO A 332 -15.42 4.13 -2.51
CA PRO A 332 -16.41 3.30 -1.82
C PRO A 332 -17.67 4.07 -1.40
N LYS A 333 -17.54 5.36 -1.03
CA LYS A 333 -18.68 6.20 -0.64
C LYS A 333 -19.57 6.51 -1.84
N LEU A 334 -18.96 6.81 -2.99
CA LEU A 334 -19.67 7.00 -4.26
C LEU A 334 -20.49 5.75 -4.61
N LEU A 335 -19.83 4.59 -4.60
CA LEU A 335 -20.48 3.33 -4.97
C LEU A 335 -21.58 2.93 -4.01
N GLN A 336 -21.38 3.10 -2.70
CA GLN A 336 -22.43 2.83 -1.70
C GLN A 336 -23.67 3.69 -1.94
N GLN A 337 -23.50 5.00 -2.13
CA GLN A 337 -24.63 5.89 -2.38
C GLN A 337 -25.28 5.58 -3.74
N TYR A 338 -24.50 5.20 -4.74
CA TYR A 338 -25.04 4.74 -6.01
C TYR A 338 -25.92 3.51 -5.86
N GLU A 339 -25.47 2.44 -5.17
CA GLU A 339 -26.23 1.23 -4.94
C GLU A 339 -27.54 1.51 -4.15
N GLU A 340 -27.48 2.37 -3.13
CA GLU A 340 -28.65 2.81 -2.38
C GLU A 340 -29.64 3.59 -3.28
N TYR A 341 -29.13 4.50 -4.10
CA TYR A 341 -29.95 5.32 -5.01
C TYR A 341 -30.60 4.49 -6.12
N GLN A 342 -29.85 3.51 -6.67
CA GLN A 342 -30.35 2.57 -7.68
C GLN A 342 -31.48 1.68 -7.14
N ALA A 343 -31.45 1.32 -5.86
CA ALA A 343 -32.48 0.51 -5.23
C ALA A 343 -33.84 1.26 -5.13
N GLU A 344 -33.80 2.58 -5.06
CA GLU A 344 -35.01 3.44 -4.88
C GLU A 344 -35.49 4.08 -6.18
N ASN A 345 -34.65 4.15 -7.22
CA ASN A 345 -34.93 4.89 -8.47
C ASN A 345 -34.72 4.02 -9.70
N ASN A 346 -35.51 4.28 -10.73
CA ASN A 346 -35.34 3.65 -12.03
C ASN A 346 -34.69 4.63 -13.02
N PHE A 347 -33.59 4.23 -13.63
CA PHE A 347 -32.92 4.94 -14.70
C PHE A 347 -32.27 3.94 -15.66
N THR A 348 -31.98 4.36 -16.87
CA THR A 348 -31.38 3.54 -17.93
C THR A 348 -30.09 4.14 -18.48
N GLU A 349 -29.74 5.34 -18.08
CA GLU A 349 -28.58 6.11 -18.51
C GLU A 349 -27.96 6.81 -17.31
N ILE A 350 -26.63 7.00 -17.31
CA ILE A 350 -25.87 7.70 -16.26
C ILE A 350 -25.00 8.78 -16.88
N HIS A 351 -25.13 10.01 -16.37
CA HIS A 351 -24.27 11.14 -16.71
C HIS A 351 -23.51 11.62 -15.47
N ILE A 352 -22.19 11.55 -15.55
CA ILE A 352 -21.28 12.03 -14.51
C ILE A 352 -20.81 13.44 -14.90
N ASP A 353 -21.17 14.46 -14.14
CA ASP A 353 -20.57 15.79 -14.24
C ASP A 353 -19.31 15.86 -13.38
N ALA A 354 -18.16 15.84 -14.05
CA ALA A 354 -16.83 15.87 -13.46
C ALA A 354 -16.16 17.25 -13.51
N ALA A 355 -16.93 18.35 -13.65
CA ALA A 355 -16.39 19.72 -13.76
C ALA A 355 -15.56 20.12 -12.53
N GLU A 356 -15.95 19.67 -11.35
CA GLU A 356 -15.31 19.96 -10.07
C GLU A 356 -14.49 18.78 -9.53
N LEU A 357 -14.32 17.70 -10.32
CA LEU A 357 -13.46 16.56 -9.98
C LEU A 357 -11.99 16.91 -10.21
N GLU A 358 -11.20 16.92 -9.14
CA GLU A 358 -9.78 17.31 -9.20
C GLU A 358 -8.85 16.13 -9.53
N TYR A 359 -9.23 14.93 -9.08
CA TYR A 359 -8.40 13.72 -9.20
C TYR A 359 -9.27 12.47 -9.20
N ILE A 360 -8.85 11.45 -9.92
CA ILE A 360 -9.43 10.11 -9.92
C ILE A 360 -8.33 9.05 -9.82
N SER A 361 -8.46 8.13 -8.86
CA SER A 361 -7.57 6.97 -8.71
C SER A 361 -8.11 5.74 -9.43
N PHE A 362 -7.33 4.64 -9.45
CA PHE A 362 -7.83 3.34 -9.91
C PHE A 362 -9.08 2.85 -9.15
N ALA A 363 -9.19 3.13 -7.84
CA ALA A 363 -10.40 2.81 -7.10
C ALA A 363 -11.61 3.61 -7.61
N GLY A 364 -11.39 4.88 -7.96
CA GLY A 364 -12.41 5.73 -8.60
C GLY A 364 -12.82 5.21 -9.97
N LEU A 365 -11.86 4.80 -10.80
CA LEU A 365 -12.11 4.18 -12.10
C LEU A 365 -12.93 2.89 -11.96
N ARG A 366 -12.58 2.02 -11.00
CA ARG A 366 -13.36 0.80 -10.70
C ARG A 366 -14.79 1.13 -10.28
N ALA A 367 -14.99 2.16 -9.47
CA ALA A 367 -16.33 2.59 -9.11
C ALA A 367 -17.13 3.03 -10.35
N PHE A 368 -16.53 3.79 -11.27
CA PHE A 368 -17.16 4.17 -12.54
C PHE A 368 -17.44 2.96 -13.43
N ASN A 369 -16.52 2.01 -13.53
CA ASN A 369 -16.72 0.78 -14.30
C ASN A 369 -17.89 -0.04 -13.74
N ILE A 370 -17.98 -0.20 -12.42
CA ILE A 370 -19.11 -0.91 -11.77
C ILE A 370 -20.45 -0.22 -12.07
N MET A 371 -20.48 1.13 -12.04
CA MET A 371 -21.67 1.89 -12.40
C MET A 371 -22.02 1.71 -13.89
N ARG A 372 -21.04 1.77 -14.80
CA ARG A 372 -21.22 1.52 -16.23
C ARG A 372 -21.74 0.12 -16.52
N ASP A 373 -21.12 -0.90 -15.90
CA ASP A 373 -21.43 -2.31 -16.12
C ASP A 373 -22.83 -2.71 -15.59
N SER A 374 -23.44 -1.87 -14.75
CA SER A 374 -24.82 -2.03 -14.31
C SER A 374 -25.86 -1.66 -15.38
N LEU A 375 -25.43 -0.95 -16.44
CA LEU A 375 -26.29 -0.56 -17.55
C LEU A 375 -26.36 -1.68 -18.62
N LYS A 376 -27.43 -1.67 -19.42
CA LYS A 376 -27.61 -2.63 -20.54
C LYS A 376 -26.69 -2.35 -21.73
N ASP A 377 -26.25 -1.11 -21.87
CA ASP A 377 -25.38 -0.62 -22.94
C ASP A 377 -24.38 0.36 -22.32
N GLU A 378 -23.09 0.11 -22.48
CA GLU A 378 -22.02 0.93 -21.93
C GLU A 378 -22.02 2.37 -22.51
N ASN A 379 -22.56 2.57 -23.73
CA ASN A 379 -22.69 3.90 -24.36
C ASN A 379 -23.69 4.81 -23.62
N LEU A 380 -24.48 4.26 -22.70
CA LEU A 380 -25.39 5.00 -21.83
C LEU A 380 -24.71 5.54 -20.55
N PHE A 381 -23.41 5.29 -20.40
CA PHE A 381 -22.57 5.87 -19.35
C PHE A 381 -21.71 7.00 -19.94
N LYS A 382 -21.91 8.23 -19.46
CA LYS A 382 -21.20 9.42 -19.97
C LYS A 382 -20.49 10.15 -18.84
N ILE A 383 -19.24 10.57 -19.09
CA ILE A 383 -18.48 11.45 -18.22
C ILE A 383 -18.27 12.76 -18.95
N GLU A 384 -18.77 13.84 -18.37
CA GLU A 384 -18.79 15.18 -18.97
C GLU A 384 -17.96 16.17 -18.14
N ASN A 385 -17.49 17.22 -18.78
CA ASN A 385 -16.82 18.37 -18.16
C ASN A 385 -15.53 18.08 -17.39
N ALA A 386 -14.95 16.88 -17.49
CA ALA A 386 -13.70 16.54 -16.80
C ALA A 386 -12.57 17.49 -17.21
N ASN A 387 -11.73 17.89 -16.26
CA ASN A 387 -10.51 18.64 -16.52
C ASN A 387 -9.45 17.80 -17.26
N ASP A 388 -8.38 18.42 -17.75
CA ASP A 388 -7.39 17.73 -18.59
C ASP A 388 -6.62 16.63 -17.84
N ALA A 389 -6.38 16.79 -16.54
CA ALA A 389 -5.72 15.79 -15.71
C ALA A 389 -6.59 14.53 -15.56
N VAL A 390 -7.87 14.71 -15.23
CA VAL A 390 -8.85 13.61 -15.11
C VAL A 390 -9.07 12.96 -16.49
N LYS A 391 -9.19 13.75 -17.57
CA LYS A 391 -9.31 13.21 -18.94
C LYS A 391 -8.13 12.34 -19.34
N LYS A 392 -6.92 12.71 -18.95
CA LYS A 392 -5.72 11.92 -19.22
C LYS A 392 -5.81 10.56 -18.56
N ILE A 393 -6.14 10.51 -17.25
CA ILE A 393 -6.28 9.26 -16.50
C ILE A 393 -7.38 8.38 -17.09
N LEU A 394 -8.54 8.98 -17.45
CA LEU A 394 -9.66 8.26 -18.08
C LEU A 394 -9.29 7.65 -19.42
N LYS A 395 -8.41 8.29 -20.23
CA LYS A 395 -7.98 7.77 -21.54
C LYS A 395 -6.93 6.68 -21.44
N GLU A 396 -6.06 6.73 -20.44
CA GLU A 396 -4.97 5.79 -20.27
C GLU A 396 -5.44 4.48 -19.60
N ASN A 397 -6.58 4.51 -18.89
CA ASN A 397 -7.02 3.40 -18.04
C ASN A 397 -8.53 3.07 -18.15
N GLY A 398 -9.27 3.70 -19.11
CA GLY A 398 -10.71 3.52 -19.29
C GLY A 398 -11.09 2.67 -20.50
#